data_d80b6d05d404259c088fcd548cc02c78
#
_entry.id   d80b6d05d404259c088fcd548cc02c78
#
_cell.length_a   1.000
_cell.length_b   1.000
_cell.length_c   1.000
_cell.angle_alpha   90.00
_cell.angle_beta   90.00
_cell.angle_gamma   90.00
#
_symmetry.space_group_name_H-M   'P 1'
#
loop_
_entity.id
_entity.type
_entity.pdbx_description
1 polymer ?
#
loop_
_entity_poly.entity_id
_entity_poly.type
_entity_poly.pdbx_seq_one_letter_code
_entity_poly.pdbx_strand_id
1 'polypeptide(L)'
;MTEAVWMAQRDDAVHEDVERLLATVPEWFGRPESNAEYIDDSRTMETWTVRDDSGRVVGVTLVSHHFPQTSEIHFTVVDRSVHGGGVGTAMIEAITEDVRARGAKLLEVKTLGPSKEDPNYARTRHFYEKMGFLPLEETDLCGADTPCLILVKPVADSAT
;
A
#
# COMPACT_ATOMS: atom_id res chain seq x y z
N MET A 1 -19.48 22.49 1.83
CA MET A 1 -19.33 21.05 1.52
C MET A 1 -18.24 20.46 2.38
N THR A 2 -18.58 19.45 3.12
CA THR A 2 -17.58 18.71 3.89
C THR A 2 -16.91 17.69 2.97
N GLU A 3 -15.58 17.69 2.95
CA GLU A 3 -14.84 16.63 2.27
C GLU A 3 -15.12 15.31 2.97
N ALA A 4 -15.22 14.25 2.18
CA ALA A 4 -15.36 12.91 2.73
C ALA A 4 -14.13 12.58 3.56
N VAL A 5 -14.32 12.22 4.83
CA VAL A 5 -13.24 11.81 5.71
C VAL A 5 -13.19 10.28 5.70
N TRP A 6 -12.12 9.74 5.15
CA TRP A 6 -11.90 8.30 5.10
C TRP A 6 -11.21 7.86 6.39
N MET A 7 -11.66 6.72 6.92
CA MET A 7 -11.03 6.12 8.10
C MET A 7 -10.49 4.76 7.75
N ALA A 8 -9.19 4.57 7.96
CA ALA A 8 -8.55 3.28 7.81
C ALA A 8 -8.51 2.57 9.16
N GLN A 9 -8.72 1.26 9.14
CA GLN A 9 -8.71 0.44 10.34
C GLN A 9 -8.18 -0.95 10.05
N ARG A 10 -7.63 -1.59 11.06
CA ARG A 10 -7.29 -3.01 10.96
C ARG A 10 -8.59 -3.79 10.81
N ASP A 11 -8.56 -4.81 9.98
CA ASP A 11 -9.75 -5.58 9.64
C ASP A 11 -9.40 -7.06 9.53
N ASP A 12 -10.42 -7.88 9.50
CA ASP A 12 -10.28 -9.30 9.18
C ASP A 12 -9.94 -9.46 7.70
N ALA A 13 -9.57 -10.69 7.31
CA ALA A 13 -9.25 -10.99 5.92
C ALA A 13 -10.44 -10.70 4.99
N VAL A 14 -10.17 -9.97 3.91
CA VAL A 14 -11.18 -9.54 2.95
C VAL A 14 -10.79 -9.96 1.52
N HIS A 15 -10.37 -11.22 1.35
CA HIS A 15 -9.84 -11.71 0.09
C HIS A 15 -10.79 -11.55 -1.11
N GLU A 16 -12.10 -11.66 -0.88
CA GLU A 16 -13.09 -11.45 -1.95
C GLU A 16 -13.12 -9.98 -2.40
N ASP A 17 -12.97 -9.07 -1.46
CA ASP A 17 -12.89 -7.64 -1.77
C ASP A 17 -11.58 -7.29 -2.49
N VAL A 18 -10.48 -7.94 -2.11
CA VAL A 18 -9.20 -7.75 -2.80
C VAL A 18 -9.34 -8.16 -4.27
N GLU A 19 -9.94 -9.32 -4.53
CA GLU A 19 -10.17 -9.79 -5.90
C GLU A 19 -11.01 -8.79 -6.70
N ARG A 20 -12.09 -8.30 -6.11
CA ARG A 20 -12.97 -7.30 -6.75
C ARG A 20 -12.22 -5.99 -7.03
N LEU A 21 -11.45 -5.51 -6.06
CA LEU A 21 -10.72 -4.25 -6.20
C LEU A 21 -9.61 -4.34 -7.26
N LEU A 22 -8.90 -5.45 -7.33
CA LEU A 22 -7.87 -5.67 -8.35
C LEU A 22 -8.45 -5.57 -9.76
N ALA A 23 -9.66 -6.05 -9.97
CA ALA A 23 -10.33 -5.98 -11.27
C ALA A 23 -10.65 -4.54 -11.70
N THR A 24 -10.69 -3.59 -10.77
CA THR A 24 -10.95 -2.18 -11.09
C THR A 24 -9.70 -1.45 -11.59
N VAL A 25 -8.52 -1.99 -11.39
CA VAL A 25 -7.23 -1.31 -11.66
C VAL A 25 -6.25 -2.20 -12.44
N PRO A 26 -6.66 -2.72 -13.61
CA PRO A 26 -5.79 -3.61 -14.39
C PRO A 26 -4.51 -2.94 -14.89
N GLU A 27 -4.47 -1.61 -14.95
CA GLU A 27 -3.27 -0.87 -15.39
C GLU A 27 -2.11 -1.05 -14.41
N TRP A 28 -2.39 -1.31 -13.14
CA TRP A 28 -1.37 -1.59 -12.11
C TRP A 28 -1.21 -3.08 -11.85
N PHE A 29 -2.31 -3.84 -11.97
CA PHE A 29 -2.39 -5.25 -11.56
C PHE A 29 -2.88 -6.12 -12.71
N GLY A 30 -2.15 -6.10 -13.82
CA GLY A 30 -2.53 -6.80 -15.04
C GLY A 30 -2.01 -8.25 -15.15
N ARG A 31 -1.29 -8.75 -14.14
CA ARG A 31 -0.73 -10.11 -14.18
C ARG A 31 -1.57 -11.06 -13.33
N PRO A 32 -2.28 -12.03 -13.97
CA PRO A 32 -3.15 -12.94 -13.20
C PRO A 32 -2.43 -13.72 -12.10
N GLU A 33 -1.17 -14.15 -12.35
CA GLU A 33 -0.39 -14.90 -11.36
C GLU A 33 -0.08 -14.07 -10.14
N SER A 34 0.31 -12.80 -10.35
CA SER A 34 0.61 -11.87 -9.25
C SER A 34 -0.65 -11.53 -8.47
N ASN A 35 -1.76 -11.35 -9.18
CA ASN A 35 -3.05 -11.06 -8.54
C ASN A 35 -3.48 -12.23 -7.67
N ALA A 36 -3.30 -13.47 -8.14
CA ALA A 36 -3.61 -14.66 -7.35
C ALA A 36 -2.78 -14.73 -6.07
N GLU A 37 -1.51 -14.36 -6.14
CA GLU A 37 -0.64 -14.30 -4.96
C GLU A 37 -1.12 -13.25 -3.95
N TYR A 38 -1.51 -12.05 -4.41
CA TYR A 38 -2.02 -11.01 -3.52
C TYR A 38 -3.33 -11.43 -2.85
N ILE A 39 -4.22 -12.08 -3.60
CA ILE A 39 -5.47 -12.60 -3.05
C ILE A 39 -5.18 -13.64 -1.97
N ASP A 40 -4.24 -14.56 -2.25
CA ASP A 40 -3.85 -15.59 -1.28
C ASP A 40 -3.19 -14.97 -0.04
N ASP A 41 -2.27 -14.03 -0.22
CA ASP A 41 -1.62 -13.32 0.88
C ASP A 41 -2.65 -12.60 1.76
N SER A 42 -3.72 -12.08 1.18
CA SER A 42 -4.75 -11.36 1.91
C SER A 42 -5.57 -12.25 2.86
N ARG A 43 -5.43 -13.57 2.75
CA ARG A 43 -6.11 -14.51 3.65
C ARG A 43 -5.44 -14.59 5.02
N THR A 44 -4.14 -14.31 5.10
CA THR A 44 -3.34 -14.54 6.30
C THR A 44 -2.58 -13.32 6.81
N MET A 45 -2.31 -12.33 5.96
CA MET A 45 -1.54 -11.15 6.36
C MET A 45 -2.37 -10.14 7.13
N GLU A 46 -1.70 -9.32 7.93
CA GLU A 46 -2.35 -8.19 8.61
C GLU A 46 -2.99 -7.29 7.58
N THR A 47 -4.28 -7.01 7.75
CA THR A 47 -5.12 -6.32 6.78
C THR A 47 -5.63 -5.00 7.34
N TRP A 48 -5.51 -3.94 6.55
CA TRP A 48 -6.09 -2.63 6.82
C TRP A 48 -7.09 -2.31 5.71
N THR A 49 -8.24 -1.75 6.08
CA THR A 49 -9.28 -1.41 5.11
C THR A 49 -9.80 0.00 5.31
N VAL A 50 -10.33 0.55 4.22
CA VAL A 50 -11.22 1.72 4.26
C VAL A 50 -12.54 1.28 3.68
N ARG A 51 -13.63 1.63 4.36
CA ARG A 51 -14.99 1.33 3.91
C ARG A 51 -15.75 2.63 3.62
N ASP A 52 -16.65 2.56 2.65
CA ASP A 52 -17.55 3.68 2.39
C ASP A 52 -18.73 3.68 3.36
N ASP A 53 -19.64 4.64 3.21
CA ASP A 53 -20.79 4.79 4.12
C ASP A 53 -21.75 3.59 4.10
N SER A 54 -21.71 2.78 3.02
CA SER A 54 -22.51 1.55 2.93
C SER A 54 -21.83 0.34 3.57
N GLY A 55 -20.59 0.50 4.03
CA GLY A 55 -19.79 -0.60 4.58
C GLY A 55 -19.01 -1.38 3.54
N ARG A 56 -19.02 -0.94 2.28
CA ARG A 56 -18.28 -1.59 1.20
C ARG A 56 -16.80 -1.24 1.29
N VAL A 57 -15.92 -2.24 1.18
CA VAL A 57 -14.48 -2.03 1.18
C VAL A 57 -14.05 -1.32 -0.10
N VAL A 58 -13.41 -0.17 0.03
CA VAL A 58 -12.92 0.63 -1.10
C VAL A 58 -11.39 0.74 -1.12
N GLY A 59 -10.71 0.30 -0.08
CA GLY A 59 -9.26 0.25 -0.04
C GLY A 59 -8.78 -0.87 0.86
N VAL A 60 -7.68 -1.52 0.49
CA VAL A 60 -7.04 -2.57 1.27
C VAL A 60 -5.53 -2.38 1.22
N THR A 61 -4.88 -2.50 2.37
CA THR A 61 -3.43 -2.56 2.48
C THR A 61 -3.06 -3.77 3.32
N LEU A 62 -2.09 -4.54 2.85
CA LEU A 62 -1.50 -5.66 3.59
C LEU A 62 -0.15 -5.22 4.14
N VAL A 63 0.10 -5.56 5.40
CA VAL A 63 1.33 -5.16 6.10
C VAL A 63 2.07 -6.38 6.59
N SER A 64 3.39 -6.38 6.46
CA SER A 64 4.27 -7.37 7.07
C SER A 64 5.26 -6.70 8.02
N HIS A 65 5.70 -7.45 9.02
CA HIS A 65 6.65 -6.97 10.01
C HIS A 65 7.89 -7.85 9.94
N HIS A 66 8.94 -7.35 9.29
CA HIS A 66 10.17 -8.12 9.07
C HIS A 66 11.00 -8.23 10.34
N PHE A 67 11.13 -7.12 11.06
CA PHE A 67 11.87 -7.01 12.32
C PHE A 67 11.12 -6.04 13.23
N PRO A 68 11.40 -6.01 14.54
CA PRO A 68 10.78 -5.01 15.41
C PRO A 68 10.98 -3.56 14.94
N GLN A 69 12.08 -3.31 14.20
CA GLN A 69 12.41 -1.97 13.70
C GLN A 69 11.82 -1.66 12.33
N THR A 70 11.36 -2.68 11.57
CA THR A 70 10.99 -2.49 10.16
C THR A 70 9.70 -3.21 9.81
N SER A 71 8.72 -2.45 9.34
CA SER A 71 7.50 -2.98 8.76
C SER A 71 7.43 -2.63 7.29
N GLU A 72 6.65 -3.36 6.53
CA GLU A 72 6.50 -3.15 5.10
C GLU A 72 5.04 -3.10 4.68
N ILE A 73 4.73 -2.14 3.81
CA ILE A 73 3.49 -2.15 3.06
C ILE A 73 3.70 -3.13 1.92
N HIS A 74 3.15 -4.34 2.10
CA HIS A 74 3.32 -5.44 1.15
C HIS A 74 2.50 -5.24 -0.12
N PHE A 75 1.31 -4.67 0.02
CA PHE A 75 0.35 -4.52 -1.08
C PHE A 75 -0.68 -3.47 -0.71
N THR A 76 -1.06 -2.65 -1.68
CA THR A 76 -2.14 -1.66 -1.52
C THR A 76 -2.97 -1.61 -2.79
N VAL A 77 -4.28 -1.64 -2.64
CA VAL A 77 -5.22 -1.44 -3.74
C VAL A 77 -6.36 -0.52 -3.30
N VAL A 78 -6.75 0.38 -4.17
CA VAL A 78 -7.86 1.32 -3.95
C VAL A 78 -8.81 1.21 -5.13
N ASP A 79 -10.12 1.15 -4.86
CA ASP A 79 -11.15 1.12 -5.89
C ASP A 79 -10.97 2.32 -6.83
N ARG A 80 -10.98 2.06 -8.14
CA ARG A 80 -10.81 3.12 -9.15
C ARG A 80 -11.79 4.27 -8.95
N SER A 81 -13.02 3.97 -8.53
CA SER A 81 -14.08 4.98 -8.39
C SER A 81 -13.78 6.03 -7.33
N VAL A 82 -12.85 5.77 -6.41
CA VAL A 82 -12.48 6.71 -5.35
C VAL A 82 -11.02 7.15 -5.43
N HIS A 83 -10.34 6.89 -6.55
CA HIS A 83 -8.96 7.36 -6.75
C HIS A 83 -8.88 8.88 -6.61
N GLY A 84 -7.82 9.36 -5.98
CA GLY A 84 -7.61 10.78 -5.75
C GLY A 84 -8.44 11.36 -4.60
N GLY A 85 -9.23 10.53 -3.92
CA GLY A 85 -10.10 10.98 -2.82
C GLY A 85 -9.50 10.88 -1.42
N GLY A 86 -8.26 10.43 -1.28
CA GLY A 86 -7.59 10.36 0.02
C GLY A 86 -7.66 9.00 0.72
N VAL A 87 -8.19 7.97 0.07
CA VAL A 87 -8.27 6.62 0.65
C VAL A 87 -6.87 6.07 0.95
N GLY A 88 -5.96 6.15 -0.02
CA GLY A 88 -4.58 5.70 0.17
C GLY A 88 -3.87 6.49 1.26
N THR A 89 -4.06 7.80 1.31
CA THR A 89 -3.49 8.65 2.35
C THR A 89 -3.97 8.22 3.74
N ALA A 90 -5.27 7.96 3.90
CA ALA A 90 -5.83 7.51 5.17
C ALA A 90 -5.18 6.21 5.64
N MET A 91 -4.98 5.25 4.73
CA MET A 91 -4.35 3.97 5.08
C MET A 91 -2.88 4.16 5.49
N ILE A 92 -2.11 4.91 4.71
CA ILE A 92 -0.69 5.12 5.01
C ILE A 92 -0.51 5.86 6.34
N GLU A 93 -1.31 6.87 6.61
CA GLU A 93 -1.25 7.60 7.88
C GLU A 93 -1.58 6.72 9.07
N ALA A 94 -2.64 5.92 8.99
CA ALA A 94 -3.04 5.02 10.06
C ALA A 94 -1.98 3.94 10.32
N ILE A 95 -1.44 3.35 9.26
CA ILE A 95 -0.38 2.35 9.37
C ILE A 95 0.90 2.96 9.94
N THR A 96 1.25 4.17 9.51
CA THR A 96 2.42 4.88 10.04
C THR A 96 2.32 5.05 11.55
N GLU A 97 1.15 5.47 12.04
CA GLU A 97 0.93 5.62 13.48
C GLU A 97 1.01 4.28 14.22
N ASP A 98 0.42 3.23 13.65
CA ASP A 98 0.45 1.90 14.27
C ASP A 98 1.88 1.36 14.40
N VAL A 99 2.66 1.43 13.32
CA VAL A 99 4.02 0.89 13.34
C VAL A 99 4.94 1.73 14.25
N ARG A 100 4.71 3.04 14.29
CA ARG A 100 5.42 3.93 15.23
C ARG A 100 5.13 3.53 16.68
N ALA A 101 3.87 3.27 17.00
CA ALA A 101 3.46 2.85 18.35
C ALA A 101 4.05 1.51 18.74
N ARG A 102 4.35 0.64 17.78
CA ARG A 102 5.03 -0.64 18.00
C ARG A 102 6.53 -0.49 18.21
N GLY A 103 7.09 0.69 17.98
CA GLY A 103 8.52 0.92 18.10
C GLY A 103 9.29 0.76 16.80
N ALA A 104 8.61 0.60 15.67
CA ALA A 104 9.27 0.55 14.38
C ALA A 104 9.95 1.88 14.06
N LYS A 105 11.05 1.81 13.32
CA LYS A 105 11.82 2.98 12.92
C LYS A 105 11.70 3.27 11.43
N LEU A 106 11.39 2.24 10.64
CA LEU A 106 11.28 2.33 9.19
C LEU A 106 10.03 1.63 8.69
N LEU A 107 9.37 2.25 7.73
CA LEU A 107 8.28 1.64 6.98
C LEU A 107 8.72 1.56 5.52
N GLU A 108 8.71 0.35 4.96
CA GLU A 108 9.19 0.07 3.61
C GLU A 108 8.01 -0.13 2.66
N VAL A 109 8.21 0.22 1.39
CA VAL A 109 7.31 -0.17 0.29
C VAL A 109 8.15 -0.44 -0.95
N LYS A 110 7.71 -1.41 -1.76
CA LYS A 110 8.31 -1.71 -3.06
C LYS A 110 7.30 -1.39 -4.16
N THR A 111 7.75 -0.79 -5.24
CA THR A 111 6.92 -0.46 -6.39
C THR A 111 7.72 -0.56 -7.68
N LEU A 112 7.07 -0.41 -8.82
CA LEU A 112 7.79 -0.44 -10.10
C LEU A 112 8.75 0.74 -10.19
N GLY A 113 10.00 0.46 -10.50
CA GLY A 113 11.05 1.47 -10.58
C GLY A 113 10.99 2.32 -11.85
N PRO A 114 11.59 3.52 -11.79
CA PRO A 114 11.53 4.48 -12.90
C PRO A 114 12.29 4.07 -14.15
N SER A 115 13.15 3.06 -14.08
CA SER A 115 13.86 2.58 -15.28
C SER A 115 12.92 1.93 -16.29
N LYS A 116 11.70 1.56 -15.87
CA LYS A 116 10.65 1.13 -16.77
C LYS A 116 9.59 2.22 -16.81
N GLU A 117 9.41 2.84 -17.96
CA GLU A 117 8.48 3.93 -18.12
C GLU A 117 7.02 3.43 -18.01
N ASP A 118 6.28 3.98 -17.07
CA ASP A 118 4.87 3.66 -16.85
C ASP A 118 4.22 4.84 -16.12
N PRO A 119 3.30 5.57 -16.78
CA PRO A 119 2.71 6.77 -16.19
C PRO A 119 1.86 6.47 -14.95
N ASN A 120 1.28 5.28 -14.84
CA ASN A 120 0.48 4.90 -13.68
C ASN A 120 1.38 4.69 -12.46
N TYR A 121 2.50 4.00 -12.64
CA TYR A 121 3.46 3.82 -11.55
C TYR A 121 4.24 5.08 -11.21
N ALA A 122 4.40 6.00 -12.17
CA ALA A 122 4.96 7.31 -11.86
C ALA A 122 4.08 8.08 -10.86
N ARG A 123 2.76 7.98 -11.01
CA ARG A 123 1.82 8.57 -10.04
C ARG A 123 1.93 7.89 -8.69
N THR A 124 2.08 6.56 -8.66
CA THR A 124 2.24 5.78 -7.44
C THR A 124 3.50 6.20 -6.70
N ARG A 125 4.63 6.33 -7.40
CA ARG A 125 5.88 6.80 -6.78
C ARG A 125 5.74 8.20 -6.21
N HIS A 126 5.08 9.10 -6.95
CA HIS A 126 4.82 10.46 -6.49
C HIS A 126 3.97 10.47 -5.21
N PHE A 127 2.95 9.62 -5.15
CA PHE A 127 2.12 9.47 -3.96
C PHE A 127 2.96 9.07 -2.75
N TYR A 128 3.81 8.04 -2.88
CA TYR A 128 4.65 7.60 -1.77
C TYR A 128 5.65 8.68 -1.35
N GLU A 129 6.24 9.39 -2.30
CA GLU A 129 7.15 10.50 -1.98
C GLU A 129 6.45 11.60 -1.20
N LYS A 130 5.21 11.96 -1.58
CA LYS A 130 4.40 12.92 -0.84
C LYS A 130 4.10 12.45 0.58
N MET A 131 3.97 11.15 0.79
CA MET A 131 3.71 10.56 2.10
C MET A 131 4.98 10.44 2.96
N GLY A 132 6.12 10.89 2.47
CA GLY A 132 7.37 10.91 3.22
C GLY A 132 8.30 9.74 2.96
N PHE A 133 8.03 8.92 1.95
CA PHE A 133 8.91 7.83 1.55
C PHE A 133 10.07 8.34 0.72
N LEU A 134 11.26 7.83 0.99
CA LEU A 134 12.49 8.18 0.29
C LEU A 134 12.95 7.00 -0.55
N PRO A 135 13.37 7.21 -1.81
CA PRO A 135 13.88 6.12 -2.61
C PRO A 135 15.21 5.62 -2.04
N LEU A 136 15.31 4.32 -1.84
CA LEU A 136 16.51 3.69 -1.34
C LEU A 136 17.36 3.12 -2.45
N GLU A 137 16.73 2.30 -3.31
CA GLU A 137 17.48 1.58 -4.34
C GLU A 137 16.53 0.94 -5.34
N GLU A 138 16.96 0.83 -6.59
CA GLU A 138 16.24 0.07 -7.60
C GLU A 138 16.96 -1.27 -7.80
N THR A 139 16.21 -2.38 -7.74
CA THR A 139 16.77 -3.74 -7.79
C THR A 139 16.01 -4.60 -8.80
N ASP A 140 16.45 -5.85 -8.96
CA ASP A 140 15.78 -6.86 -9.78
C ASP A 140 14.96 -7.86 -8.96
N LEU A 141 14.71 -7.56 -7.67
CA LEU A 141 13.96 -8.44 -6.77
C LEU A 141 12.55 -8.77 -7.26
N CYS A 142 11.95 -7.88 -8.04
CA CYS A 142 10.58 -8.07 -8.53
C CYS A 142 10.52 -8.86 -9.85
N GLY A 143 11.66 -9.28 -10.40
CA GLY A 143 11.76 -10.02 -11.65
C GLY A 143 12.64 -9.30 -12.67
N ALA A 144 13.10 -10.05 -13.71
CA ALA A 144 14.05 -9.55 -14.69
C ALA A 144 13.52 -8.36 -15.50
N ASP A 145 12.21 -8.35 -15.79
CA ASP A 145 11.58 -7.29 -16.58
C ASP A 145 10.77 -6.30 -15.73
N THR A 146 10.92 -6.38 -14.41
CA THR A 146 10.15 -5.58 -13.47
C THR A 146 11.12 -4.93 -12.48
N PRO A 147 11.71 -3.79 -12.82
CA PRO A 147 12.61 -3.10 -11.88
C PRO A 147 11.85 -2.75 -10.61
N CYS A 148 12.46 -3.03 -9.48
CA CYS A 148 11.85 -2.89 -8.16
C CYS A 148 12.47 -1.70 -7.46
N LEU A 149 11.71 -0.64 -7.23
CA LEU A 149 12.16 0.49 -6.42
C LEU A 149 11.76 0.24 -4.98
N ILE A 150 12.75 0.25 -4.09
CA ILE A 150 12.53 0.18 -2.65
C ILE A 150 12.48 1.61 -2.12
N LEU A 151 11.40 1.93 -1.41
CA LEU A 151 11.24 3.22 -0.74
C LEU A 151 11.12 2.97 0.76
N VAL A 152 11.67 3.88 1.56
CA VAL A 152 11.60 3.79 3.02
C VAL A 152 11.15 5.11 3.62
N LYS A 153 10.33 5.03 4.65
CA LYS A 153 9.87 6.18 5.40
C LYS A 153 10.35 6.07 6.84
N PRO A 154 11.13 7.05 7.33
CA PRO A 154 11.45 7.10 8.76
C PRO A 154 10.16 7.36 9.54
N VAL A 155 9.88 6.51 10.53
CA VAL A 155 8.66 6.61 11.34
C VAL A 155 8.98 6.74 12.83
N ALA A 156 10.25 6.73 13.20
CA ALA A 156 10.64 6.90 14.58
C ALA A 156 10.22 8.28 15.10
N ASP A 157 9.84 8.32 16.37
CA ASP A 157 9.48 9.56 17.02
C ASP A 157 10.72 10.46 17.12
N SER A 158 10.62 11.68 16.57
CA SER A 158 11.73 12.63 16.56
C SER A 158 11.98 13.29 17.93
N ALA A 159 11.11 13.05 18.90
CA ALA A 159 11.21 13.65 20.24
C ALA A 159 12.14 12.88 21.19
N THR A 160 12.73 11.78 20.74
CA THR A 160 13.66 10.99 21.58
C THR A 160 15.11 11.30 21.28
#